data_e179a2fce124b0810c7c7ece0487fd07
#
_entry.id   e179a2fce124b0810c7c7ece0487fd07
#
_cell.length_a   1.000
_cell.length_b   1.000
_cell.length_c   1.000
_cell.angle_alpha   90.00
_cell.angle_beta   90.00
_cell.angle_gamma   90.00
#
_symmetry.space_group_name_H-M   'P 1'
#
loop_
_entity.id
_entity.type
_entity.pdbx_description
1 polymer ?
#
loop_
_entity_poly.entity_id
_entity_poly.type
_entity_poly.pdbx_seq_one_letter_code
_entity_poly.pdbx_strand_id
1 'polypeptide(L)'
;MRKIPKFRWCMILLVCAITIINYLDRTALGVAAPTILETTGITKEQYSWIVSAFQLAYTIGQPIMGFFIDTIGLRLGFAICAVIWGLATMGHALTGTWQGLAFMRGVMGFSEASAIPAGIKTASIWFPAKERGIASGVFNMGTSFGAMLAPPLIAWCILFQGWGFAFVVSGSLALIAALAWFIFYRDPKDSKRLSAEEREYIEAGQEKYLDSDNKQEKASLKTILTQRNFWGIGIARFLADPAWGTINFWVPIFFVETLHFSLKEIAMFVWLPFLMADLGCLASGFVAKFFNDRGISLINSRLITFTIGAVLMVTIGFVSIVENPYLAVFLISLGGFSHQLLSTVASTLGGDLFKKNQVATAVGMAGACAWTGQLIFNLFIGAFVGIIGFGPFFIALAFFDVIGAIVLWIFIRENKVYN
;
A
#
# COMPACT_ATOMS: atom_id res chain seq x y z
N MET A 1 15.97 23.27 28.77
CA MET A 1 14.84 22.61 28.11
C MET A 1 14.56 21.29 28.83
N ARG A 2 13.41 21.14 29.51
CA ARG A 2 13.02 19.85 30.11
C ARG A 2 12.81 18.84 28.98
N LYS A 3 13.40 17.64 29.10
CA LYS A 3 13.20 16.55 28.14
C LYS A 3 11.76 16.02 28.30
N ILE A 4 10.90 16.32 27.34
CA ILE A 4 9.51 15.79 27.30
C ILE A 4 9.60 14.27 27.11
N PRO A 5 8.95 13.48 27.96
CA PRO A 5 8.84 12.02 27.77
C PRO A 5 8.33 11.69 26.37
N LYS A 6 8.66 10.49 25.87
CA LYS A 6 8.40 10.10 24.48
C LYS A 6 7.47 8.89 24.39
N PHE A 7 6.53 8.72 25.34
CA PHE A 7 5.63 7.57 25.38
C PHE A 7 4.72 7.51 24.14
N ARG A 8 4.35 8.65 23.54
CA ARG A 8 3.59 8.71 22.27
C ARG A 8 4.23 7.88 21.15
N TRP A 9 5.58 7.80 21.14
CA TRP A 9 6.30 7.00 20.13
C TRP A 9 6.08 5.51 20.30
N CYS A 10 5.83 5.02 21.52
CA CYS A 10 5.47 3.62 21.76
C CYS A 10 4.14 3.26 21.06
N MET A 11 3.19 4.19 21.02
CA MET A 11 1.90 3.96 20.36
C MET A 11 2.05 3.86 18.85
N ILE A 12 2.86 4.72 18.23
CA ILE A 12 3.06 4.65 16.78
C ILE A 12 3.93 3.46 16.38
N LEU A 13 4.88 3.05 17.21
CA LEU A 13 5.64 1.81 17.02
C LEU A 13 4.76 0.57 17.12
N LEU A 14 3.76 0.56 18.01
CA LEU A 14 2.76 -0.50 18.07
C LEU A 14 1.95 -0.56 16.77
N VAL A 15 1.51 0.59 16.23
CA VAL A 15 0.86 0.65 14.92
C VAL A 15 1.79 0.15 13.82
N CYS A 16 3.06 0.56 13.83
CA CYS A 16 4.06 0.10 12.87
C CYS A 16 4.20 -1.44 12.89
N ALA A 17 4.33 -2.04 14.09
CA ALA A 17 4.42 -3.50 14.25
C ALA A 17 3.17 -4.21 13.70
N ILE A 18 1.98 -3.66 13.94
CA ILE A 18 0.73 -4.21 13.38
C ILE A 18 0.69 -4.05 11.86
N THR A 19 1.18 -2.93 11.33
CA THR A 19 1.27 -2.71 9.88
C THR A 19 2.24 -3.68 9.21
N ILE A 20 3.35 -4.04 9.88
CA ILE A 20 4.26 -5.10 9.40
C ILE A 20 3.50 -6.41 9.24
N ILE A 21 2.74 -6.83 10.24
CA ILE A 21 1.95 -8.08 10.18
C ILE A 21 0.87 -8.00 9.10
N ASN A 22 0.18 -6.87 8.98
CA ASN A 22 -0.84 -6.64 7.97
C ASN A 22 -0.30 -6.83 6.54
N TYR A 23 0.87 -6.26 6.24
CA TYR A 23 1.48 -6.40 4.92
C TYR A 23 2.13 -7.76 4.69
N LEU A 24 2.60 -8.42 5.75
CA LEU A 24 3.03 -9.81 5.70
C LEU A 24 1.88 -10.72 5.28
N ASP A 25 0.70 -10.60 5.93
CA ASP A 25 -0.50 -11.36 5.62
C ASP A 25 -0.98 -11.14 4.18
N ARG A 26 -0.94 -9.87 3.74
CA ARG A 26 -1.34 -9.47 2.39
C ARG A 26 -0.45 -10.11 1.32
N THR A 27 0.86 -10.11 1.53
CA THR A 27 1.86 -10.63 0.60
C THR A 27 1.91 -12.17 0.61
N ALA A 28 1.47 -12.80 1.70
CA ALA A 28 1.52 -14.26 1.88
C ALA A 28 0.88 -15.04 0.73
N LEU A 29 -0.27 -14.59 0.20
CA LEU A 29 -0.93 -15.26 -0.92
C LEU A 29 -0.06 -15.25 -2.18
N GLY A 30 0.58 -14.11 -2.50
CA GLY A 30 1.44 -14.00 -3.67
C GLY A 30 2.62 -14.97 -3.60
N VAL A 31 3.27 -15.05 -2.45
CA VAL A 31 4.41 -15.97 -2.22
C VAL A 31 3.95 -17.44 -2.25
N ALA A 32 2.79 -17.75 -1.68
CA ALA A 32 2.23 -19.11 -1.66
C ALA A 32 1.57 -19.51 -2.98
N ALA A 33 1.30 -18.57 -3.89
CA ALA A 33 0.52 -18.79 -5.10
C ALA A 33 1.02 -19.95 -5.95
N PRO A 34 2.34 -20.08 -6.28
CA PRO A 34 2.81 -21.22 -7.07
C PRO A 34 2.44 -22.57 -6.44
N THR A 35 2.67 -22.72 -5.15
CA THR A 35 2.37 -23.96 -4.42
C THR A 35 0.86 -24.22 -4.31
N ILE A 36 0.06 -23.15 -4.12
CA ILE A 36 -1.41 -23.28 -4.10
C ILE A 36 -1.92 -23.77 -5.46
N LEU A 37 -1.50 -23.14 -6.56
CA LEU A 37 -1.91 -23.54 -7.91
C LEU A 37 -1.54 -24.97 -8.22
N GLU A 38 -0.33 -25.40 -7.88
CA GLU A 38 0.17 -26.76 -8.09
C GLU A 38 -0.61 -27.80 -7.27
N THR A 39 -0.84 -27.53 -5.97
CA THR A 39 -1.42 -28.52 -5.05
C THR A 39 -2.93 -28.59 -5.11
N THR A 40 -3.62 -27.52 -5.45
CA THR A 40 -5.11 -27.44 -5.47
C THR A 40 -5.70 -27.57 -6.87
N GLY A 41 -4.89 -27.42 -7.93
CA GLY A 41 -5.37 -27.39 -9.32
C GLY A 41 -6.16 -26.11 -9.68
N ILE A 42 -6.09 -25.08 -8.85
CA ILE A 42 -6.71 -23.77 -9.12
C ILE A 42 -6.06 -23.16 -10.36
N THR A 43 -6.89 -22.70 -11.30
CA THR A 43 -6.40 -22.04 -12.52
C THR A 43 -5.92 -20.61 -12.23
N LYS A 44 -5.08 -20.04 -13.13
CA LYS A 44 -4.65 -18.64 -13.03
C LYS A 44 -5.81 -17.65 -13.10
N GLU A 45 -6.84 -17.98 -13.86
CA GLU A 45 -8.07 -17.19 -13.89
C GLU A 45 -8.76 -17.19 -12.52
N GLN A 46 -8.95 -18.37 -11.92
CA GLN A 46 -9.53 -18.49 -10.58
C GLN A 46 -8.67 -17.79 -9.52
N TYR A 47 -7.34 -17.87 -9.64
CA TYR A 47 -6.43 -17.12 -8.77
C TYR A 47 -6.61 -15.60 -8.90
N SER A 48 -6.79 -15.08 -10.12
CA SER A 48 -7.06 -13.66 -10.31
C SER A 48 -8.35 -13.21 -9.62
N TRP A 49 -9.40 -14.07 -9.58
CA TRP A 49 -10.62 -13.80 -8.82
C TRP A 49 -10.37 -13.78 -7.30
N ILE A 50 -9.51 -14.66 -6.78
CA ILE A 50 -9.11 -14.66 -5.35
C ILE A 50 -8.42 -13.35 -4.99
N VAL A 51 -7.48 -12.88 -5.80
CA VAL A 51 -6.79 -11.60 -5.60
C VAL A 51 -7.77 -10.42 -5.72
N SER A 52 -8.63 -10.45 -6.73
CA SER A 52 -9.62 -9.40 -7.00
C SER A 52 -10.66 -9.26 -5.89
N ALA A 53 -11.05 -10.37 -5.25
CA ALA A 53 -11.97 -10.35 -4.11
C ALA A 53 -11.41 -9.51 -2.94
N PHE A 54 -10.12 -9.62 -2.66
CA PHE A 54 -9.46 -8.78 -1.67
C PHE A 54 -9.46 -7.30 -2.09
N GLN A 55 -9.03 -7.02 -3.33
CA GLN A 55 -8.90 -5.65 -3.82
C GLN A 55 -10.23 -4.91 -3.80
N LEU A 56 -11.30 -5.57 -4.26
CA LEU A 56 -12.65 -5.01 -4.25
C LEU A 56 -13.16 -4.76 -2.83
N ALA A 57 -13.04 -5.78 -1.97
CA ALA A 57 -13.48 -5.69 -0.58
C ALA A 57 -12.70 -4.62 0.21
N TYR A 58 -11.40 -4.49 -0.03
CA TYR A 58 -10.55 -3.47 0.57
C TYR A 58 -10.95 -2.06 0.11
N THR A 59 -11.20 -1.88 -1.18
CA THR A 59 -11.61 -0.58 -1.75
C THR A 59 -12.93 -0.10 -1.16
N ILE A 60 -13.93 -1.00 -1.06
CA ILE A 60 -15.23 -0.70 -0.46
C ILE A 60 -15.09 -0.54 1.06
N GLY A 61 -14.26 -1.35 1.68
CA GLY A 61 -14.06 -1.39 3.12
C GLY A 61 -13.42 -0.12 3.70
N GLN A 62 -12.51 0.55 2.98
CA GLN A 62 -11.77 1.70 3.52
C GLN A 62 -12.68 2.80 4.11
N PRO A 63 -13.66 3.36 3.39
CA PRO A 63 -14.54 4.37 3.97
C PRO A 63 -15.43 3.82 5.08
N ILE A 64 -15.90 2.57 4.96
CA ILE A 64 -16.79 1.93 5.93
C ILE A 64 -16.04 1.67 7.25
N MET A 65 -14.81 1.15 7.18
CA MET A 65 -13.99 0.86 8.37
C MET A 65 -13.50 2.14 9.06
N GLY A 66 -13.25 3.21 8.31
CA GLY A 66 -13.00 4.52 8.89
C GLY A 66 -14.17 5.00 9.75
N PHE A 67 -15.39 4.95 9.21
CA PHE A 67 -16.61 5.30 9.94
C PHE A 67 -16.87 4.37 11.15
N PHE A 68 -16.65 3.07 11.00
CA PHE A 68 -16.77 2.08 12.06
C PHE A 68 -15.83 2.39 13.23
N ILE A 69 -14.56 2.69 12.97
CA ILE A 69 -13.58 3.08 13.98
C ILE A 69 -13.98 4.40 14.66
N ASP A 70 -14.53 5.35 13.90
CA ASP A 70 -14.97 6.63 14.47
C ASP A 70 -16.17 6.46 15.40
N THR A 71 -17.05 5.51 15.10
CA THR A 71 -18.30 5.27 15.88
C THR A 71 -18.03 4.44 17.14
N ILE A 72 -17.28 3.32 17.03
CA ILE A 72 -17.04 2.37 18.14
C ILE A 72 -15.84 2.79 18.99
N GLY A 73 -15.00 3.67 18.48
CA GLY A 73 -13.75 4.06 19.10
C GLY A 73 -12.56 3.25 18.57
N LEU A 74 -11.42 3.92 18.52
CA LEU A 74 -10.21 3.39 17.87
C LEU A 74 -9.70 2.10 18.53
N ARG A 75 -9.73 2.02 19.86
CA ARG A 75 -9.24 0.85 20.61
C ARG A 75 -10.01 -0.42 20.28
N LEU A 76 -11.32 -0.39 20.42
CA LEU A 76 -12.17 -1.56 20.25
C LEU A 76 -12.42 -1.83 18.77
N GLY A 77 -12.74 -0.79 17.99
CA GLY A 77 -13.04 -0.91 16.57
C GLY A 77 -11.90 -1.55 15.78
N PHE A 78 -10.67 -1.06 15.99
CA PHE A 78 -9.51 -1.65 15.30
C PHE A 78 -9.16 -3.05 15.80
N ALA A 79 -9.31 -3.34 17.11
CA ALA A 79 -9.11 -4.69 17.65
C ALA A 79 -10.07 -5.71 17.02
N ILE A 80 -11.36 -5.37 16.88
CA ILE A 80 -12.36 -6.23 16.21
C ILE A 80 -11.95 -6.51 14.76
N CYS A 81 -11.59 -5.47 14.01
CA CYS A 81 -11.15 -5.62 12.63
C CYS A 81 -9.90 -6.53 12.54
N ALA A 82 -8.93 -6.34 13.45
CA ALA A 82 -7.71 -7.14 13.49
C ALA A 82 -7.98 -8.61 13.83
N VAL A 83 -8.93 -8.90 14.71
CA VAL A 83 -9.36 -10.28 15.01
C VAL A 83 -10.03 -10.90 13.78
N ILE A 84 -10.93 -10.18 13.12
CA ILE A 84 -11.64 -10.69 11.93
C ILE A 84 -10.63 -10.99 10.81
N TRP A 85 -9.68 -10.10 10.53
CA TRP A 85 -8.69 -10.38 9.49
C TRP A 85 -7.78 -11.54 9.87
N GLY A 86 -7.33 -11.65 11.13
CA GLY A 86 -6.49 -12.76 11.60
C GLY A 86 -7.20 -14.12 11.46
N LEU A 87 -8.49 -14.19 11.84
CA LEU A 87 -9.31 -15.39 11.66
C LEU A 87 -9.54 -15.71 10.17
N ALA A 88 -9.80 -14.70 9.34
CA ALA A 88 -9.95 -14.87 7.91
C ALA A 88 -8.64 -15.36 7.26
N THR A 89 -7.49 -14.83 7.70
CA THR A 89 -6.17 -15.31 7.25
C THR A 89 -5.99 -16.79 7.60
N MET A 90 -6.24 -17.21 8.84
CA MET A 90 -6.18 -18.61 9.24
C MET A 90 -7.19 -19.47 8.47
N GLY A 91 -8.36 -18.92 8.17
CA GLY A 91 -9.41 -19.58 7.40
C GLY A 91 -9.00 -20.04 6.01
N HIS A 92 -7.97 -19.40 5.40
CA HIS A 92 -7.42 -19.87 4.12
C HIS A 92 -6.91 -21.33 4.22
N ALA A 93 -6.35 -21.73 5.35
CA ALA A 93 -5.87 -23.11 5.56
C ALA A 93 -6.99 -24.16 5.61
N LEU A 94 -8.24 -23.73 5.82
CA LEU A 94 -9.40 -24.64 5.91
C LEU A 94 -10.11 -24.82 4.56
N THR A 95 -9.67 -24.12 3.51
CA THR A 95 -10.33 -24.15 2.20
C THR A 95 -9.35 -24.63 1.13
N GLY A 96 -9.81 -25.59 0.29
CA GLY A 96 -9.07 -26.05 -0.90
C GLY A 96 -9.71 -25.60 -2.22
N THR A 97 -10.79 -24.79 -2.16
CA THR A 97 -11.49 -24.30 -3.35
C THR A 97 -11.22 -22.82 -3.59
N TRP A 98 -11.20 -22.42 -4.86
CA TRP A 98 -10.97 -21.01 -5.19
C TRP A 98 -12.05 -20.08 -4.63
N GLN A 99 -13.32 -20.53 -4.56
CA GLN A 99 -14.42 -19.76 -3.97
C GLN A 99 -14.21 -19.54 -2.47
N GLY A 100 -13.78 -20.58 -1.75
CA GLY A 100 -13.46 -20.48 -0.32
C GLY A 100 -12.30 -19.53 -0.07
N LEU A 101 -11.24 -19.63 -0.86
CA LEU A 101 -10.10 -18.70 -0.79
C LEU A 101 -10.51 -17.26 -1.12
N ALA A 102 -11.34 -17.08 -2.17
CA ALA A 102 -11.86 -15.76 -2.56
C ALA A 102 -12.73 -15.15 -1.45
N PHE A 103 -13.59 -15.96 -0.81
CA PHE A 103 -14.41 -15.51 0.33
C PHE A 103 -13.54 -15.07 1.51
N MET A 104 -12.56 -15.88 1.90
CA MET A 104 -11.62 -15.52 2.99
C MET A 104 -10.81 -14.27 2.66
N ARG A 105 -10.38 -14.12 1.41
CA ARG A 105 -9.71 -12.90 0.90
C ARG A 105 -10.62 -11.68 0.95
N GLY A 106 -11.88 -11.83 0.62
CA GLY A 106 -12.86 -10.75 0.72
C GLY A 106 -13.07 -10.28 2.17
N VAL A 107 -13.28 -11.23 3.10
CA VAL A 107 -13.42 -10.93 4.54
C VAL A 107 -12.15 -10.28 5.09
N MET A 108 -10.98 -10.83 4.74
CA MET A 108 -9.67 -10.29 5.11
C MET A 108 -9.52 -8.86 4.58
N GLY A 109 -9.71 -8.64 3.28
CA GLY A 109 -9.55 -7.33 2.64
C GLY A 109 -10.48 -6.26 3.23
N PHE A 110 -11.74 -6.62 3.50
CA PHE A 110 -12.70 -5.71 4.11
C PHE A 110 -12.28 -5.29 5.52
N SER A 111 -11.82 -6.22 6.34
CA SER A 111 -11.38 -5.92 7.71
C SER A 111 -10.01 -5.22 7.76
N GLU A 112 -9.06 -5.61 6.90
CA GLU A 112 -7.75 -4.95 6.78
C GLU A 112 -7.83 -3.50 6.32
N ALA A 113 -8.89 -3.12 5.62
CA ALA A 113 -9.14 -1.75 5.20
C ALA A 113 -9.18 -0.74 6.37
N SER A 114 -9.32 -1.25 7.60
CA SER A 114 -9.26 -0.48 8.86
C SER A 114 -7.85 0.00 9.23
N ALA A 115 -6.79 -0.66 8.75
CA ALA A 115 -5.42 -0.47 9.25
C ALA A 115 -4.88 0.95 8.97
N ILE A 116 -5.02 1.46 7.76
CA ILE A 116 -4.56 2.82 7.41
C ILE A 116 -5.35 3.90 8.15
N PRO A 117 -6.70 3.89 8.16
CA PRO A 117 -7.48 4.82 8.99
C PRO A 117 -7.10 4.79 10.48
N ALA A 118 -6.89 3.60 11.06
CA ALA A 118 -6.46 3.45 12.45
C ALA A 118 -5.08 4.07 12.70
N GLY A 119 -4.11 3.85 11.81
CA GLY A 119 -2.77 4.43 11.89
C GLY A 119 -2.81 5.95 11.85
N ILE A 120 -3.51 6.53 10.87
CA ILE A 120 -3.68 7.98 10.73
C ILE A 120 -4.37 8.56 11.96
N LYS A 121 -5.44 7.93 12.44
CA LYS A 121 -6.17 8.37 13.63
C LYS A 121 -5.29 8.30 14.89
N THR A 122 -4.48 7.25 15.05
CA THR A 122 -3.50 7.15 16.14
C THR A 122 -2.50 8.31 16.09
N ALA A 123 -1.93 8.59 14.91
CA ALA A 123 -1.01 9.71 14.73
C ALA A 123 -1.68 11.06 15.04
N SER A 124 -2.95 11.24 14.65
CA SER A 124 -3.69 12.49 14.90
C SER A 124 -4.01 12.72 16.38
N ILE A 125 -4.29 11.66 17.14
CA ILE A 125 -4.68 11.75 18.56
C ILE A 125 -3.45 11.85 19.46
N TRP A 126 -2.36 11.12 19.14
CA TRP A 126 -1.19 10.99 19.98
C TRP A 126 -0.09 12.02 19.71
N PHE A 127 -0.15 12.73 18.56
CA PHE A 127 0.92 13.64 18.17
C PHE A 127 0.43 15.06 17.92
N PRO A 128 1.20 16.08 18.33
CA PRO A 128 0.95 17.44 17.92
C PRO A 128 1.08 17.58 16.40
N ALA A 129 0.38 18.54 15.79
CA ALA A 129 0.28 18.71 14.34
C ALA A 129 1.65 18.68 13.62
N LYS A 130 2.67 19.32 14.23
CA LYS A 130 4.04 19.40 13.68
C LYS A 130 4.78 18.06 13.60
N GLU A 131 4.40 17.05 14.42
CA GLU A 131 5.06 15.74 14.46
C GLU A 131 4.26 14.65 13.74
N ARG A 132 2.99 14.90 13.36
CA ARG A 132 2.10 13.91 12.74
C ARG A 132 2.66 13.33 11.44
N GLY A 133 3.32 14.17 10.63
CA GLY A 133 3.95 13.71 9.39
C GLY A 133 5.03 12.65 9.64
N ILE A 134 5.88 12.87 10.66
CA ILE A 134 6.93 11.92 11.04
C ILE A 134 6.29 10.65 11.60
N ALA A 135 5.29 10.77 12.47
CA ALA A 135 4.58 9.63 13.04
C ALA A 135 3.91 8.78 11.95
N SER A 136 3.27 9.43 10.96
CA SER A 136 2.69 8.74 9.80
C SER A 136 3.75 8.03 8.96
N GLY A 137 4.91 8.65 8.77
CA GLY A 137 6.05 8.03 8.10
C GLY A 137 6.52 6.77 8.82
N VAL A 138 6.65 6.81 10.15
CA VAL A 138 7.10 5.66 10.95
C VAL A 138 6.16 4.46 10.82
N PHE A 139 4.85 4.64 10.91
CA PHE A 139 3.96 3.49 10.76
C PHE A 139 3.88 2.99 9.32
N ASN A 140 3.98 3.88 8.32
CA ASN A 140 4.01 3.47 6.92
C ASN A 140 5.27 2.66 6.56
N MET A 141 6.40 2.85 7.24
CA MET A 141 7.57 1.95 7.06
C MET A 141 7.22 0.49 7.33
N GLY A 142 6.23 0.22 8.19
CA GLY A 142 5.74 -1.13 8.44
C GLY A 142 5.22 -1.84 7.19
N THR A 143 4.73 -1.10 6.20
CA THR A 143 4.22 -1.68 4.93
C THR A 143 5.32 -2.40 4.16
N SER A 144 6.45 -1.78 4.02
CA SER A 144 7.60 -2.30 3.29
C SER A 144 8.31 -3.41 4.07
N PHE A 145 8.52 -3.20 5.37
CA PHE A 145 9.10 -4.25 6.23
C PHE A 145 8.24 -5.53 6.23
N GLY A 146 6.90 -5.40 6.26
CA GLY A 146 5.99 -6.53 6.17
C GLY A 146 6.12 -7.27 4.85
N ALA A 147 6.13 -6.55 3.73
CA ALA A 147 6.29 -7.12 2.40
C ALA A 147 7.66 -7.79 2.20
N MET A 148 8.73 -7.24 2.79
CA MET A 148 10.08 -7.82 2.74
C MET A 148 10.22 -9.09 3.60
N LEU A 149 9.58 -9.13 4.77
CA LEU A 149 9.64 -10.27 5.67
C LEU A 149 8.75 -11.45 5.22
N ALA A 150 7.71 -11.17 4.43
CA ALA A 150 6.78 -12.20 3.99
C ALA A 150 7.45 -13.32 3.18
N PRO A 151 8.24 -13.09 2.11
CA PRO A 151 8.79 -14.16 1.30
C PRO A 151 9.61 -15.18 2.09
N PRO A 152 10.60 -14.80 2.91
CA PRO A 152 11.38 -15.78 3.68
C PRO A 152 10.55 -16.52 4.72
N LEU A 153 9.64 -15.83 5.43
CA LEU A 153 8.79 -16.48 6.44
C LEU A 153 7.80 -17.45 5.81
N ILE A 154 7.10 -17.02 4.76
CA ILE A 154 6.08 -17.83 4.10
C ILE A 154 6.73 -19.02 3.40
N ALA A 155 7.86 -18.86 2.71
CA ALA A 155 8.59 -19.95 2.10
C ALA A 155 9.06 -20.97 3.15
N TRP A 156 9.56 -20.51 4.30
CA TRP A 156 9.90 -21.41 5.40
C TRP A 156 8.68 -22.18 5.91
N CYS A 157 7.55 -21.54 6.11
CA CYS A 157 6.32 -22.21 6.53
C CYS A 157 5.86 -23.29 5.51
N ILE A 158 5.93 -22.95 4.20
CA ILE A 158 5.54 -23.88 3.13
C ILE A 158 6.44 -25.11 3.11
N LEU A 159 7.76 -24.93 3.25
CA LEU A 159 8.72 -26.03 3.31
C LEU A 159 8.54 -26.92 4.54
N PHE A 160 8.02 -26.36 5.65
CA PHE A 160 7.85 -27.09 6.90
C PHE A 160 6.55 -27.93 6.93
N GLN A 161 5.40 -27.35 6.59
CA GLN A 161 4.08 -28.01 6.67
C GLN A 161 3.12 -27.63 5.52
N GLY A 162 3.62 -27.08 4.43
CA GLY A 162 2.80 -26.67 3.28
C GLY A 162 2.17 -25.28 3.43
N TRP A 163 1.49 -24.86 2.36
CA TRP A 163 0.97 -23.49 2.23
C TRP A 163 -0.10 -23.13 3.29
N GLY A 164 -0.93 -24.07 3.70
CA GLY A 164 -1.94 -23.82 4.74
C GLY A 164 -1.32 -23.39 6.07
N PHE A 165 -0.17 -23.96 6.44
CA PHE A 165 0.55 -23.60 7.65
C PHE A 165 1.05 -22.16 7.63
N ALA A 166 1.44 -21.63 6.46
CA ALA A 166 1.83 -20.26 6.30
C ALA A 166 0.69 -19.28 6.71
N PHE A 167 -0.54 -19.57 6.31
CA PHE A 167 -1.71 -18.78 6.69
C PHE A 167 -2.09 -18.93 8.17
N VAL A 168 -1.89 -20.11 8.75
CA VAL A 168 -2.09 -20.31 10.20
C VAL A 168 -1.07 -19.48 10.99
N VAL A 169 0.19 -19.50 10.62
CA VAL A 169 1.24 -18.73 11.30
C VAL A 169 0.98 -17.23 11.16
N SER A 170 0.75 -16.73 9.95
CA SER A 170 0.54 -15.31 9.73
C SER A 170 -0.74 -14.80 10.41
N GLY A 171 -1.85 -15.52 10.30
CA GLY A 171 -3.10 -15.17 11.01
C GLY A 171 -2.96 -15.23 12.53
N SER A 172 -2.15 -16.15 13.07
CA SER A 172 -1.84 -16.19 14.51
C SER A 172 -1.07 -14.94 14.96
N LEU A 173 -0.11 -14.48 14.14
CA LEU A 173 0.59 -13.21 14.39
C LEU A 173 -0.39 -12.03 14.40
N ALA A 174 -1.36 -12.02 13.49
CA ALA A 174 -2.40 -11.00 13.46
C ALA A 174 -3.29 -11.03 14.72
N LEU A 175 -3.67 -12.20 15.23
CA LEU A 175 -4.42 -12.32 16.48
C LEU A 175 -3.60 -11.87 17.70
N ILE A 176 -2.30 -12.20 17.76
CA ILE A 176 -1.38 -11.71 18.79
C ILE A 176 -1.29 -10.18 18.72
N ALA A 177 -1.18 -9.62 17.52
CA ALA A 177 -1.15 -8.17 17.30
C ALA A 177 -2.45 -7.49 17.74
N ALA A 178 -3.62 -8.10 17.43
CA ALA A 178 -4.92 -7.62 17.89
C ALA A 178 -5.03 -7.60 19.43
N LEU A 179 -4.55 -8.66 20.08
CA LEU A 179 -4.51 -8.75 21.54
C LEU A 179 -3.56 -7.70 22.13
N ALA A 180 -2.36 -7.57 21.55
CA ALA A 180 -1.40 -6.55 21.97
C ALA A 180 -1.98 -5.13 21.83
N TRP A 181 -2.66 -4.85 20.71
CA TRP A 181 -3.37 -3.59 20.52
C TRP A 181 -4.42 -3.37 21.60
N PHE A 182 -5.30 -4.32 21.84
CA PHE A 182 -6.37 -4.20 22.82
C PHE A 182 -5.85 -4.00 24.25
N ILE A 183 -4.73 -4.62 24.60
CA ILE A 183 -4.13 -4.50 25.94
C ILE A 183 -3.37 -3.18 26.08
N PHE A 184 -2.51 -2.83 25.12
CA PHE A 184 -1.56 -1.73 25.28
C PHE A 184 -2.08 -0.38 24.80
N TYR A 185 -2.96 -0.36 23.78
CA TYR A 185 -3.50 0.88 23.27
C TYR A 185 -4.53 1.47 24.25
N ARG A 186 -4.39 2.75 24.51
CA ARG A 186 -5.36 3.60 25.22
C ARG A 186 -5.36 4.96 24.56
N ASP A 187 -6.48 5.68 24.60
CA ASP A 187 -6.48 7.08 24.20
C ASP A 187 -5.64 7.93 25.19
N PRO A 188 -5.02 9.05 24.75
CA PRO A 188 -4.22 9.90 25.65
C PRO A 188 -4.96 10.30 26.94
N LYS A 189 -6.27 10.52 26.84
CA LYS A 189 -7.13 10.87 27.99
C LYS A 189 -7.19 9.77 29.05
N ASP A 190 -7.15 8.50 28.62
CA ASP A 190 -7.32 7.32 29.48
C ASP A 190 -5.99 6.67 29.83
N SER A 191 -4.89 7.13 29.26
CA SER A 191 -3.56 6.56 29.47
C SER A 191 -2.98 6.97 30.82
N LYS A 192 -2.83 5.99 31.72
CA LYS A 192 -2.13 6.19 33.01
C LYS A 192 -0.61 6.27 32.87
N ARG A 193 -0.06 5.87 31.71
CA ARG A 193 1.39 5.86 31.44
C ARG A 193 1.88 7.19 30.84
N LEU A 194 0.96 8.03 30.38
CA LEU A 194 1.27 9.32 29.83
C LEU A 194 1.50 10.32 30.94
N SER A 195 2.68 10.99 30.97
CA SER A 195 2.96 12.03 31.93
C SER A 195 2.12 13.28 31.68
N ALA A 196 1.88 14.07 32.73
CA ALA A 196 1.13 15.30 32.61
C ALA A 196 1.77 16.29 31.62
N GLU A 197 3.13 16.37 31.64
CA GLU A 197 3.90 17.24 30.73
C GLU A 197 3.77 16.82 29.27
N GLU A 198 3.77 15.51 28.97
CA GLU A 198 3.61 15.01 27.61
C GLU A 198 2.16 15.16 27.14
N ARG A 199 1.19 15.01 28.04
CA ARG A 199 -0.23 15.25 27.75
C ARG A 199 -0.45 16.71 27.36
N GLU A 200 0.04 17.66 28.16
CA GLU A 200 -0.03 19.09 27.87
C GLU A 200 0.64 19.44 26.53
N TYR A 201 1.80 18.83 26.23
CA TYR A 201 2.48 19.00 24.96
C TYR A 201 1.65 18.52 23.76
N ILE A 202 0.95 17.38 23.88
CA ILE A 202 0.07 16.86 22.85
C ILE A 202 -1.13 17.80 22.66
N GLU A 203 -1.80 18.17 23.76
CA GLU A 203 -3.01 19.01 23.74
C GLU A 203 -2.72 20.40 23.20
N ALA A 204 -1.67 21.07 23.68
CA ALA A 204 -1.24 22.37 23.16
C ALA A 204 -0.89 22.39 21.67
N GLY A 205 -0.41 21.23 21.15
CA GLY A 205 -0.15 21.07 19.72
C GLY A 205 -1.39 20.77 18.88
N GLN A 206 -2.51 20.41 19.50
CA GLN A 206 -3.79 20.11 18.84
C GLN A 206 -4.73 21.31 18.78
N GLU A 207 -4.74 22.18 19.78
CA GLU A 207 -5.68 23.29 19.92
C GLU A 207 -5.77 24.20 18.68
N LYS A 208 -4.68 24.45 18.00
CA LYS A 208 -4.68 25.29 16.77
C LYS A 208 -5.42 24.65 15.59
N TYR A 209 -5.81 23.40 15.65
CA TYR A 209 -6.44 22.68 14.55
C TYR A 209 -7.92 22.35 14.80
N LEU A 210 -8.34 22.29 16.08
CA LEU A 210 -9.71 21.96 16.48
C LEU A 210 -10.58 23.21 16.63
N ASP A 211 -10.00 24.36 16.93
CA ASP A 211 -10.71 25.65 17.10
C ASP A 211 -11.04 26.39 15.80
N SER A 212 -10.76 25.81 14.66
CA SER A 212 -11.33 26.35 13.41
C SER A 212 -12.77 25.88 13.26
N ASP A 213 -13.64 26.42 14.07
CA ASP A 213 -15.13 26.38 13.94
C ASP A 213 -15.64 27.11 12.68
N ASN A 214 -14.75 27.40 11.77
CA ASN A 214 -15.11 27.71 10.40
C ASN A 214 -15.60 26.41 9.77
N LYS A 215 -16.92 26.31 9.61
CA LYS A 215 -17.61 25.39 8.69
C LYS A 215 -16.97 25.52 7.30
N GLN A 216 -15.76 24.94 7.13
CA GLN A 216 -15.20 24.76 5.79
C GLN A 216 -16.15 23.81 5.09
N GLU A 217 -16.83 24.30 4.07
CA GLU A 217 -17.67 23.48 3.20
C GLU A 217 -16.89 22.22 2.86
N LYS A 218 -17.44 21.06 3.26
CA LYS A 218 -16.84 19.76 2.94
C LYS A 218 -16.71 19.71 1.43
N ALA A 219 -15.52 19.35 0.93
CA ALA A 219 -15.32 19.21 -0.50
C ALA A 219 -16.36 18.25 -1.08
N SER A 220 -17.18 18.74 -2.00
CA SER A 220 -18.11 17.89 -2.73
C SER A 220 -17.33 17.01 -3.69
N LEU A 221 -17.64 15.70 -3.73
CA LEU A 221 -17.10 14.78 -4.73
C LEU A 221 -17.26 15.34 -6.15
N LYS A 222 -18.41 15.96 -6.43
CA LYS A 222 -18.68 16.60 -7.70
C LYS A 222 -17.67 17.70 -8.03
N THR A 223 -17.30 18.53 -7.06
CA THR A 223 -16.32 19.60 -7.24
C THR A 223 -14.95 19.08 -7.63
N ILE A 224 -14.53 17.92 -7.09
CA ILE A 224 -13.24 17.30 -7.43
C ILE A 224 -13.29 16.69 -8.82
N LEU A 225 -14.37 15.97 -9.15
CA LEU A 225 -14.56 15.35 -10.47
C LEU A 225 -14.61 16.35 -11.63
N THR A 226 -14.96 17.63 -11.36
CA THR A 226 -14.92 18.68 -12.38
C THR A 226 -13.54 19.30 -12.58
N GLN A 227 -12.58 19.03 -11.68
CA GLN A 227 -11.22 19.60 -11.77
C GLN A 227 -10.35 18.78 -12.72
N ARG A 228 -9.76 19.46 -13.69
CA ARG A 228 -8.86 18.88 -14.66
C ARG A 228 -7.64 18.19 -14.02
N ASN A 229 -7.05 18.80 -12.98
CA ASN A 229 -5.91 18.26 -12.26
C ASN A 229 -6.22 16.91 -11.59
N PHE A 230 -7.46 16.71 -11.15
CA PHE A 230 -7.88 15.41 -10.60
C PHE A 230 -7.75 14.29 -11.63
N TRP A 231 -8.23 14.50 -12.85
CA TRP A 231 -8.16 13.49 -13.90
C TRP A 231 -6.73 13.21 -14.35
N GLY A 232 -5.85 14.21 -14.33
CA GLY A 232 -4.42 14.00 -14.55
C GLY A 232 -3.83 12.99 -13.57
N ILE A 233 -4.04 13.21 -12.27
CA ILE A 233 -3.54 12.32 -11.22
C ILE A 233 -4.27 10.97 -11.25
N GLY A 234 -5.61 10.96 -11.36
CA GLY A 234 -6.43 9.76 -11.32
C GLY A 234 -6.11 8.78 -12.45
N ILE A 235 -5.98 9.28 -13.69
CA ILE A 235 -5.64 8.44 -14.85
C ILE A 235 -4.19 7.95 -14.75
N ALA A 236 -3.26 8.81 -14.34
CA ALA A 236 -1.87 8.39 -14.15
C ALA A 236 -1.76 7.29 -13.10
N ARG A 237 -2.49 7.38 -12.00
CA ARG A 237 -2.54 6.34 -10.97
C ARG A 237 -3.23 5.07 -11.44
N PHE A 238 -4.32 5.19 -12.18
CA PHE A 238 -5.01 4.05 -12.78
C PHE A 238 -4.07 3.23 -13.69
N LEU A 239 -3.19 3.90 -14.42
CA LEU A 239 -2.23 3.25 -15.32
C LEU A 239 -0.99 2.73 -14.59
N ALA A 240 -0.52 3.40 -13.55
CA ALA A 240 0.73 3.04 -12.87
C ALA A 240 0.56 1.89 -11.85
N ASP A 241 -0.52 1.88 -11.08
CA ASP A 241 -0.69 0.93 -9.98
C ASP A 241 -0.83 -0.57 -10.40
N PRO A 242 -1.24 -0.95 -11.64
CA PRO A 242 -1.12 -2.32 -12.13
C PRO A 242 0.25 -2.94 -11.97
N ALA A 243 1.34 -2.17 -12.09
CA ALA A 243 2.70 -2.66 -11.88
C ALA A 243 2.90 -3.18 -10.46
N TRP A 244 2.39 -2.46 -9.45
CA TRP A 244 2.46 -2.88 -8.06
C TRP A 244 1.69 -4.18 -7.78
N GLY A 245 0.49 -4.31 -8.35
CA GLY A 245 -0.29 -5.54 -8.26
C GLY A 245 0.40 -6.74 -8.90
N THR A 246 1.02 -6.53 -10.06
CA THR A 246 1.77 -7.57 -10.75
C THR A 246 2.97 -8.03 -9.92
N ILE A 247 3.74 -7.10 -9.35
CA ILE A 247 4.89 -7.43 -8.49
C ILE A 247 4.43 -8.23 -7.25
N ASN A 248 3.32 -7.85 -6.62
CA ASN A 248 2.86 -8.50 -5.41
C ASN A 248 2.28 -9.91 -5.64
N PHE A 249 1.53 -10.12 -6.72
CA PHE A 249 0.70 -11.31 -6.86
C PHE A 249 1.13 -12.24 -8.00
N TRP A 250 1.79 -11.71 -9.05
CA TRP A 250 2.12 -12.48 -10.24
C TRP A 250 3.61 -12.77 -10.42
N VAL A 251 4.48 -11.91 -9.90
CA VAL A 251 5.94 -12.12 -9.98
C VAL A 251 6.39 -13.42 -9.31
N PRO A 252 5.86 -13.86 -8.13
CA PRO A 252 6.23 -15.17 -7.59
C PRO A 252 5.85 -16.34 -8.52
N ILE A 253 4.69 -16.25 -9.21
CA ILE A 253 4.28 -17.27 -10.20
C ILE A 253 5.22 -17.23 -11.42
N PHE A 254 5.53 -16.04 -11.93
CA PHE A 254 6.48 -15.85 -13.03
C PHE A 254 7.87 -16.44 -12.69
N PHE A 255 8.34 -16.26 -11.47
CA PHE A 255 9.63 -16.80 -11.03
C PHE A 255 9.64 -18.33 -11.07
N VAL A 256 8.57 -19.00 -10.67
CA VAL A 256 8.48 -20.47 -10.72
C VAL A 256 8.31 -20.95 -12.16
N GLU A 257 7.34 -20.42 -12.88
CA GLU A 257 6.94 -20.96 -14.18
C GLU A 257 7.90 -20.60 -15.31
N THR A 258 8.46 -19.38 -15.27
CA THR A 258 9.29 -18.86 -16.40
C THR A 258 10.78 -18.91 -16.06
N LEU A 259 11.17 -18.56 -14.83
CA LEU A 259 12.57 -18.57 -14.42
C LEU A 259 12.97 -19.88 -13.75
N HIS A 260 12.01 -20.81 -13.50
CA HIS A 260 12.22 -22.11 -12.88
C HIS A 260 12.87 -22.04 -11.49
N PHE A 261 12.56 -20.97 -10.74
CA PHE A 261 13.06 -20.79 -9.39
C PHE A 261 12.40 -21.77 -8.41
N SER A 262 13.25 -22.36 -7.57
CA SER A 262 12.81 -23.11 -6.40
C SER A 262 12.22 -22.19 -5.33
N LEU A 263 11.48 -22.76 -4.38
CA LEU A 263 10.91 -22.00 -3.27
C LEU A 263 11.99 -21.30 -2.42
N LYS A 264 13.22 -21.88 -2.34
CA LYS A 264 14.36 -21.23 -1.67
C LYS A 264 14.83 -19.98 -2.41
N GLU A 265 14.88 -20.02 -3.73
CA GLU A 265 15.24 -18.86 -4.56
C GLU A 265 14.16 -17.76 -4.51
N ILE A 266 12.88 -18.15 -4.45
CA ILE A 266 11.79 -17.21 -4.17
C ILE A 266 12.05 -16.47 -2.85
N ALA A 267 12.36 -17.20 -1.78
CA ALA A 267 12.66 -16.58 -0.48
C ALA A 267 13.86 -15.61 -0.54
N MET A 268 14.83 -15.89 -1.44
CA MET A 268 16.03 -15.06 -1.60
C MET A 268 15.81 -13.81 -2.46
N PHE A 269 14.87 -13.82 -3.41
CA PHE A 269 14.80 -12.78 -4.44
C PHE A 269 13.49 -12.00 -4.48
N VAL A 270 12.35 -12.56 -4.04
CA VAL A 270 11.04 -11.90 -4.16
C VAL A 270 10.93 -10.62 -3.29
N TRP A 271 11.72 -10.48 -2.25
CA TRP A 271 11.75 -9.28 -1.40
C TRP A 271 12.51 -8.09 -2.03
N LEU A 272 13.41 -8.36 -3.01
CA LEU A 272 14.23 -7.32 -3.63
C LEU A 272 13.41 -6.20 -4.32
N PRO A 273 12.35 -6.48 -5.09
CA PRO A 273 11.49 -5.45 -5.65
C PRO A 273 10.88 -4.52 -4.59
N PHE A 274 10.56 -5.03 -3.40
CA PHE A 274 10.02 -4.23 -2.30
C PHE A 274 11.07 -3.32 -1.67
N LEU A 275 12.29 -3.83 -1.46
CA LEU A 275 13.41 -3.00 -1.01
C LEU A 275 13.70 -1.87 -2.00
N MET A 276 13.77 -2.19 -3.29
CA MET A 276 14.01 -1.21 -4.34
C MET A 276 12.87 -0.19 -4.44
N ALA A 277 11.63 -0.61 -4.16
CA ALA A 277 10.49 0.29 -4.07
C ALA A 277 10.67 1.33 -2.94
N ASP A 278 11.14 0.94 -1.76
CA ASP A 278 11.43 1.88 -0.69
C ASP A 278 12.50 2.90 -1.07
N LEU A 279 13.56 2.43 -1.71
CA LEU A 279 14.58 3.32 -2.26
C LEU A 279 14.00 4.28 -3.30
N GLY A 280 13.07 3.83 -4.14
CA GLY A 280 12.32 4.66 -5.09
C GLY A 280 11.47 5.73 -4.40
N CYS A 281 10.78 5.36 -3.32
CA CYS A 281 10.00 6.29 -2.51
C CYS A 281 10.89 7.41 -1.93
N LEU A 282 12.02 7.05 -1.35
CA LEU A 282 13.00 8.02 -0.83
C LEU A 282 13.58 8.89 -1.95
N ALA A 283 13.97 8.27 -3.06
CA ALA A 283 14.54 8.97 -4.21
C ALA A 283 13.59 10.01 -4.80
N SER A 284 12.26 9.78 -4.73
CA SER A 284 11.26 10.68 -5.28
C SER A 284 11.36 12.10 -4.70
N GLY A 285 11.56 12.20 -3.39
CA GLY A 285 11.74 13.47 -2.68
C GLY A 285 13.04 14.16 -3.06
N PHE A 286 14.15 13.40 -3.12
CA PHE A 286 15.47 13.95 -3.48
C PHE A 286 15.52 14.43 -4.91
N VAL A 287 14.98 13.67 -5.87
CA VAL A 287 14.95 14.01 -7.30
C VAL A 287 14.10 15.26 -7.52
N ALA A 288 12.90 15.33 -6.95
CA ALA A 288 12.04 16.50 -7.06
C ALA A 288 12.71 17.75 -6.46
N LYS A 289 13.34 17.61 -5.28
CA LYS A 289 14.09 18.70 -4.63
C LYS A 289 15.26 19.16 -5.49
N PHE A 290 16.03 18.25 -6.08
CA PHE A 290 17.17 18.58 -6.95
C PHE A 290 16.77 19.47 -8.13
N PHE A 291 15.63 19.22 -8.78
CA PHE A 291 15.13 20.05 -9.87
C PHE A 291 14.58 21.40 -9.35
N ASN A 292 13.89 21.38 -8.20
CA ASN A 292 13.36 22.61 -7.61
C ASN A 292 14.48 23.56 -7.14
N ASP A 293 15.56 23.03 -6.54
CA ASP A 293 16.73 23.82 -6.12
C ASP A 293 17.48 24.45 -7.35
N ARG A 294 17.24 23.96 -8.56
CA ARG A 294 17.74 24.52 -9.82
C ARG A 294 16.80 25.54 -10.48
N GLY A 295 15.76 25.98 -9.79
CA GLY A 295 14.84 27.01 -10.26
C GLY A 295 13.68 26.49 -11.11
N ILE A 296 13.49 25.15 -11.21
CA ILE A 296 12.29 24.59 -11.84
C ILE A 296 11.13 24.67 -10.85
N SER A 297 9.95 25.05 -11.31
CA SER A 297 8.78 25.16 -10.43
C SER A 297 8.49 23.84 -9.70
N LEU A 298 7.88 23.91 -8.52
CA LEU A 298 7.58 22.72 -7.69
C LEU A 298 6.80 21.69 -8.49
N ILE A 299 5.76 22.11 -9.19
CA ILE A 299 4.90 21.21 -9.98
C ILE A 299 5.69 20.56 -11.12
N ASN A 300 6.44 21.35 -11.89
CA ASN A 300 7.26 20.81 -12.98
C ASN A 300 8.35 19.85 -12.46
N SER A 301 8.96 20.14 -11.31
CA SER A 301 9.91 19.23 -10.65
C SER A 301 9.27 17.87 -10.32
N ARG A 302 8.01 17.88 -9.87
CA ARG A 302 7.20 16.66 -9.66
C ARG A 302 6.94 15.92 -10.97
N LEU A 303 6.51 16.63 -12.02
CA LEU A 303 6.24 16.02 -13.34
C LEU A 303 7.49 15.40 -13.95
N ILE A 304 8.64 16.08 -13.87
CA ILE A 304 9.93 15.54 -14.34
C ILE A 304 10.29 14.28 -13.54
N THR A 305 10.13 14.29 -12.21
CA THR A 305 10.43 13.13 -11.38
C THR A 305 9.54 11.93 -11.75
N PHE A 306 8.25 12.17 -11.99
CA PHE A 306 7.34 11.13 -12.48
C PHE A 306 7.79 10.60 -13.83
N THR A 307 8.18 11.48 -14.78
CA THR A 307 8.65 11.10 -16.10
C THR A 307 9.93 10.25 -16.04
N ILE A 308 10.86 10.58 -15.13
CA ILE A 308 12.06 9.75 -14.91
C ILE A 308 11.66 8.34 -14.44
N GLY A 309 10.71 8.21 -13.50
CA GLY A 309 10.18 6.92 -13.09
C GLY A 309 9.53 6.17 -14.24
N ALA A 310 8.71 6.84 -15.06
CA ALA A 310 8.07 6.24 -16.21
C ALA A 310 9.08 5.73 -17.27
N VAL A 311 10.16 6.47 -17.52
CA VAL A 311 11.23 6.04 -18.42
C VAL A 311 11.99 4.83 -17.86
N LEU A 312 12.28 4.82 -16.55
CA LEU A 312 12.90 3.67 -15.89
C LEU A 312 11.99 2.44 -15.92
N MET A 313 10.66 2.62 -15.80
CA MET A 313 9.70 1.52 -15.86
C MET A 313 9.71 0.82 -17.24
N VAL A 314 10.11 1.48 -18.31
CA VAL A 314 10.24 0.83 -19.62
C VAL A 314 11.13 -0.41 -19.56
N THR A 315 12.09 -0.45 -18.65
CA THR A 315 13.00 -1.58 -18.47
C THR A 315 12.29 -2.88 -18.09
N ILE A 316 11.10 -2.82 -17.45
CA ILE A 316 10.34 -4.02 -17.08
C ILE A 316 9.82 -4.77 -18.32
N GLY A 317 9.64 -4.07 -19.44
CA GLY A 317 9.23 -4.68 -20.71
C GLY A 317 10.25 -5.67 -21.28
N PHE A 318 11.53 -5.57 -20.87
CA PHE A 318 12.58 -6.48 -21.30
C PHE A 318 12.64 -7.78 -20.49
N VAL A 319 11.91 -7.89 -19.38
CA VAL A 319 11.93 -9.05 -18.48
C VAL A 319 11.66 -10.37 -19.21
N SER A 320 10.74 -10.35 -20.19
CA SER A 320 10.32 -11.56 -20.92
C SER A 320 11.26 -12.01 -22.02
N ILE A 321 12.23 -11.19 -22.42
CA ILE A 321 13.20 -11.51 -23.48
C ILE A 321 14.61 -11.78 -22.95
N VAL A 322 14.80 -11.60 -21.64
CA VAL A 322 16.08 -11.83 -20.99
C VAL A 322 16.19 -13.28 -20.56
N GLU A 323 17.24 -13.96 -21.02
CA GLU A 323 17.50 -15.37 -20.69
C GLU A 323 18.08 -15.55 -19.28
N ASN A 324 18.82 -14.56 -18.78
CA ASN A 324 19.42 -14.63 -17.45
C ASN A 324 18.38 -14.33 -16.35
N PRO A 325 18.04 -15.31 -15.48
CA PRO A 325 17.01 -15.12 -14.46
C PRO A 325 17.35 -14.03 -13.44
N TYR A 326 18.63 -13.85 -13.11
CA TYR A 326 19.06 -12.80 -12.16
C TYR A 326 18.94 -11.40 -12.75
N LEU A 327 19.14 -11.25 -14.07
CA LEU A 327 18.88 -10.00 -14.76
C LEU A 327 17.38 -9.69 -14.81
N ALA A 328 16.54 -10.70 -14.98
CA ALA A 328 15.07 -10.53 -14.88
C ALA A 328 14.66 -10.05 -13.48
N VAL A 329 15.21 -10.64 -12.42
CA VAL A 329 15.00 -10.18 -11.02
C VAL A 329 15.44 -8.72 -10.84
N PHE A 330 16.60 -8.34 -11.38
CA PHE A 330 17.08 -6.97 -11.31
C PHE A 330 16.15 -5.99 -12.04
N LEU A 331 15.67 -6.33 -13.24
CA LEU A 331 14.73 -5.49 -14.01
C LEU A 331 13.37 -5.34 -13.28
N ILE A 332 12.86 -6.41 -12.69
CA ILE A 332 11.63 -6.35 -11.88
C ILE A 332 11.86 -5.49 -10.62
N SER A 333 13.02 -5.61 -9.99
CA SER A 333 13.37 -4.79 -8.84
C SER A 333 13.51 -3.31 -9.19
N LEU A 334 14.08 -3.01 -10.37
CA LEU A 334 14.11 -1.66 -10.91
C LEU A 334 12.69 -1.16 -11.24
N GLY A 335 11.79 -2.04 -11.69
CA GLY A 335 10.37 -1.76 -11.85
C GLY A 335 9.71 -1.37 -10.52
N GLY A 336 10.02 -2.06 -9.41
CA GLY A 336 9.56 -1.71 -8.07
C GLY A 336 10.04 -0.32 -7.63
N PHE A 337 11.33 -0.01 -7.84
CA PHE A 337 11.91 1.32 -7.62
C PHE A 337 11.16 2.39 -8.41
N SER A 338 10.99 2.16 -9.71
CA SER A 338 10.33 3.09 -10.64
C SER A 338 8.90 3.36 -10.22
N HIS A 339 8.13 2.30 -9.93
CA HIS A 339 6.74 2.41 -9.49
C HIS A 339 6.61 3.29 -8.23
N GLN A 340 7.40 3.04 -7.18
CA GLN A 340 7.29 3.82 -5.96
C GLN A 340 7.81 5.25 -6.11
N LEU A 341 8.77 5.49 -6.99
CA LEU A 341 9.23 6.83 -7.33
C LEU A 341 8.07 7.66 -7.92
N LEU A 342 7.35 7.12 -8.88
CA LEU A 342 6.23 7.84 -9.52
C LEU A 342 4.94 7.84 -8.67
N SER A 343 4.62 6.77 -7.95
CA SER A 343 3.44 6.68 -7.07
C SER A 343 3.51 7.70 -5.93
N THR A 344 4.70 7.89 -5.33
CA THR A 344 4.94 8.91 -4.30
C THR A 344 4.73 10.31 -4.84
N VAL A 345 5.23 10.59 -6.05
CA VAL A 345 5.02 11.89 -6.72
C VAL A 345 3.55 12.13 -7.00
N ALA A 346 2.84 11.15 -7.55
CA ALA A 346 1.41 11.29 -7.84
C ALA A 346 0.59 11.59 -6.58
N SER A 347 0.96 10.99 -5.45
CA SER A 347 0.33 11.25 -4.16
C SER A 347 0.63 12.67 -3.64
N THR A 348 1.88 13.15 -3.79
CA THR A 348 2.27 14.49 -3.35
C THR A 348 1.65 15.59 -4.22
N LEU A 349 1.47 15.36 -5.54
CA LEU A 349 0.74 16.28 -6.42
C LEU A 349 -0.69 16.53 -5.93
N GLY A 350 -1.33 15.53 -5.32
CA GLY A 350 -2.64 15.72 -4.67
C GLY A 350 -2.61 16.77 -3.56
N GLY A 351 -1.52 16.82 -2.78
CA GLY A 351 -1.32 17.85 -1.75
C GLY A 351 -0.99 19.23 -2.29
N ASP A 352 -0.26 19.27 -3.42
CA ASP A 352 0.24 20.54 -4.01
C ASP A 352 -0.80 21.24 -4.89
N LEU A 353 -1.78 20.52 -5.46
CA LEU A 353 -2.72 21.05 -6.46
C LEU A 353 -4.13 21.34 -5.94
N PHE A 354 -4.49 20.80 -4.77
CA PHE A 354 -5.83 20.95 -4.22
C PHE A 354 -5.84 21.82 -2.96
N LYS A 355 -6.97 22.50 -2.72
CA LYS A 355 -7.17 23.28 -1.49
C LYS A 355 -7.13 22.34 -0.27
N LYS A 356 -6.68 22.83 0.89
CA LYS A 356 -6.54 22.04 2.14
C LYS A 356 -7.77 21.19 2.48
N ASN A 357 -8.98 21.73 2.28
CA ASN A 357 -10.25 21.03 2.52
C ASN A 357 -10.60 19.98 1.44
N GLN A 358 -9.87 19.93 0.33
CA GLN A 358 -10.09 19.02 -0.81
C GLN A 358 -9.04 17.92 -0.91
N VAL A 359 -7.85 18.10 -0.32
CA VAL A 359 -6.69 17.20 -0.47
C VAL A 359 -7.05 15.75 -0.12
N ALA A 360 -7.62 15.51 1.07
CA ALA A 360 -7.91 14.16 1.52
C ALA A 360 -8.88 13.44 0.56
N THR A 361 -9.92 14.14 0.10
CA THR A 361 -10.90 13.58 -0.84
C THR A 361 -10.27 13.33 -2.20
N ALA A 362 -9.49 14.27 -2.74
CA ALA A 362 -8.85 14.13 -4.04
C ALA A 362 -7.83 12.97 -4.06
N VAL A 363 -6.99 12.86 -3.02
CA VAL A 363 -6.01 11.76 -2.88
C VAL A 363 -6.72 10.42 -2.68
N GLY A 364 -7.79 10.38 -1.89
CA GLY A 364 -8.59 9.16 -1.70
C GLY A 364 -9.26 8.68 -2.99
N MET A 365 -9.83 9.61 -3.78
CA MET A 365 -10.43 9.29 -5.08
C MET A 365 -9.36 8.84 -6.10
N ALA A 366 -8.19 9.47 -6.12
CA ALA A 366 -7.08 9.04 -6.96
C ALA A 366 -6.57 7.64 -6.54
N GLY A 367 -6.58 7.32 -5.24
CA GLY A 367 -6.34 5.98 -4.73
C GLY A 367 -7.37 4.95 -5.24
N ALA A 368 -8.64 5.32 -5.28
CA ALA A 368 -9.69 4.45 -5.86
C ALA A 368 -9.45 4.18 -7.35
N CYS A 369 -9.00 5.18 -8.13
CA CYS A 369 -8.58 4.97 -9.51
C CYS A 369 -7.42 3.97 -9.61
N ALA A 370 -6.42 4.08 -8.73
CA ALA A 370 -5.28 3.19 -8.64
C ALA A 370 -5.70 1.73 -8.41
N TRP A 371 -6.51 1.49 -7.38
CA TRP A 371 -7.04 0.17 -7.05
C TRP A 371 -7.91 -0.41 -8.17
N THR A 372 -8.69 0.43 -8.85
CA THR A 372 -9.50 0.01 -9.99
C THR A 372 -8.62 -0.44 -11.17
N GLY A 373 -7.56 0.31 -11.49
CA GLY A 373 -6.61 -0.08 -12.52
C GLY A 373 -5.93 -1.40 -12.21
N GLN A 374 -5.47 -1.57 -10.97
CA GLN A 374 -4.86 -2.80 -10.50
C GLN A 374 -5.83 -4.00 -10.56
N LEU A 375 -7.08 -3.83 -10.13
CA LEU A 375 -8.12 -4.85 -10.19
C LEU A 375 -8.38 -5.32 -11.62
N ILE A 376 -8.62 -4.38 -12.54
CA ILE A 376 -8.91 -4.68 -13.94
C ILE A 376 -7.71 -5.41 -14.55
N PHE A 377 -6.49 -4.90 -14.37
CA PHE A 377 -5.30 -5.52 -14.95
C PHE A 377 -5.02 -6.91 -14.39
N ASN A 378 -5.26 -7.13 -13.08
CA ASN A 378 -5.15 -8.44 -12.45
C ASN A 378 -6.10 -9.46 -13.10
N LEU A 379 -7.35 -9.08 -13.37
CA LEU A 379 -8.31 -9.94 -14.08
C LEU A 379 -7.85 -10.24 -15.52
N PHE A 380 -7.28 -9.25 -16.22
CA PHE A 380 -6.71 -9.45 -17.54
C PHE A 380 -5.54 -10.44 -17.54
N ILE A 381 -4.61 -10.33 -16.58
CA ILE A 381 -3.53 -11.31 -16.44
C ILE A 381 -4.13 -12.69 -16.23
N GLY A 382 -5.08 -12.84 -15.27
CA GLY A 382 -5.69 -14.13 -14.97
C GLY A 382 -6.37 -14.80 -16.17
N ALA A 383 -7.08 -14.01 -16.98
CA ALA A 383 -7.78 -14.51 -18.16
C ALA A 383 -6.84 -14.94 -19.30
N PHE A 384 -5.75 -14.22 -19.51
CA PHE A 384 -4.95 -14.36 -20.73
C PHE A 384 -3.54 -14.90 -20.53
N VAL A 385 -2.98 -14.89 -19.32
CA VAL A 385 -1.58 -15.30 -19.09
C VAL A 385 -1.32 -16.76 -19.46
N GLY A 386 -2.32 -17.63 -19.32
CA GLY A 386 -2.23 -19.03 -19.77
C GLY A 386 -2.14 -19.19 -21.28
N ILE A 387 -2.58 -18.20 -22.06
CA ILE A 387 -2.63 -18.23 -23.52
C ILE A 387 -1.42 -17.53 -24.14
N ILE A 388 -1.09 -16.33 -23.63
CA ILE A 388 -0.08 -15.45 -24.24
C ILE A 388 1.20 -15.30 -23.39
N GLY A 389 1.25 -15.95 -22.21
CA GLY A 389 2.36 -15.84 -21.28
C GLY A 389 2.43 -14.48 -20.57
N PHE A 390 3.49 -14.26 -19.79
CA PHE A 390 3.70 -13.03 -19.02
C PHE A 390 4.25 -11.85 -19.84
N GLY A 391 4.92 -12.11 -20.96
CA GLY A 391 5.63 -11.09 -21.74
C GLY A 391 4.79 -9.88 -22.12
N PRO A 392 3.62 -10.07 -22.79
CA PRO A 392 2.75 -8.94 -23.17
C PRO A 392 2.31 -8.06 -21.99
N PHE A 393 2.14 -8.63 -20.80
CA PHE A 393 1.77 -7.87 -19.62
C PHE A 393 2.91 -6.98 -19.11
N PHE A 394 4.15 -7.48 -19.09
CA PHE A 394 5.30 -6.64 -18.74
C PHE A 394 5.51 -5.51 -19.75
N ILE A 395 5.29 -5.76 -21.03
CA ILE A 395 5.33 -4.74 -22.08
C ILE A 395 4.22 -3.70 -21.85
N ALA A 396 2.99 -4.14 -21.52
CA ALA A 396 1.90 -3.21 -21.25
C ALA A 396 2.20 -2.30 -20.06
N LEU A 397 2.77 -2.84 -18.96
CA LEU A 397 3.19 -2.06 -17.80
C LEU A 397 4.23 -1.00 -18.16
N ALA A 398 5.20 -1.34 -19.02
CA ALA A 398 6.22 -0.40 -19.49
C ALA A 398 5.60 0.81 -20.21
N PHE A 399 4.55 0.60 -21.00
CA PHE A 399 3.85 1.68 -21.72
C PHE A 399 2.86 2.44 -20.85
N PHE A 400 2.22 1.81 -19.90
CA PHE A 400 1.21 2.45 -19.06
C PHE A 400 1.77 3.66 -18.31
N ASP A 401 2.96 3.55 -17.75
CA ASP A 401 3.57 4.66 -17.00
C ASP A 401 4.02 5.79 -17.92
N VAL A 402 4.47 5.49 -19.14
CA VAL A 402 4.79 6.49 -20.16
C VAL A 402 3.52 7.26 -20.56
N ILE A 403 2.43 6.55 -20.79
CA ILE A 403 1.13 7.19 -21.09
C ILE A 403 0.68 8.02 -19.88
N GLY A 404 0.84 7.50 -18.66
CA GLY A 404 0.56 8.23 -17.42
C GLY A 404 1.35 9.54 -17.30
N ALA A 405 2.64 9.52 -17.66
CA ALA A 405 3.47 10.72 -17.70
C ALA A 405 2.95 11.74 -18.73
N ILE A 406 2.60 11.29 -19.93
CA ILE A 406 2.03 12.16 -20.98
C ILE A 406 0.70 12.78 -20.47
N VAL A 407 -0.16 11.99 -19.87
CA VAL A 407 -1.42 12.47 -19.29
C VAL A 407 -1.17 13.54 -18.23
N LEU A 408 -0.21 13.32 -17.32
CA LEU A 408 0.14 14.33 -16.31
C LEU A 408 0.58 15.66 -16.96
N TRP A 409 1.47 15.62 -17.94
CA TRP A 409 1.93 16.82 -18.65
C TRP A 409 0.78 17.54 -19.38
N ILE A 410 -0.19 16.81 -19.90
CA ILE A 410 -1.35 17.39 -20.60
C ILE A 410 -2.33 18.02 -19.60
N PHE A 411 -2.68 17.31 -18.53
CA PHE A 411 -3.78 17.67 -17.65
C PHE A 411 -3.37 18.59 -16.50
N ILE A 412 -2.17 18.46 -15.94
CA ILE A 412 -1.76 19.26 -14.79
C ILE A 412 -1.52 20.69 -15.22
N ARG A 413 -2.15 21.61 -14.47
CA ARG A 413 -1.98 23.04 -14.62
C ARG A 413 -1.63 23.64 -13.26
N GLU A 414 -0.57 24.43 -13.22
CA GLU A 414 -0.20 25.22 -12.06
C GLU A 414 -1.29 26.27 -11.80
N ASN A 415 -1.96 26.17 -10.66
CA ASN A 415 -2.90 27.20 -10.26
C ASN A 415 -2.06 28.45 -9.84
N LYS A 416 -2.13 29.55 -10.62
CA LYS A 416 -1.45 30.81 -10.34
C LYS A 416 -1.88 31.51 -9.03
N VAL A 417 -2.49 30.83 -8.10
CA VAL A 417 -3.06 31.38 -6.85
C VAL A 417 -2.05 31.33 -5.69
N TYR A 418 -0.84 30.83 -5.88
CA TYR A 418 0.18 30.69 -4.84
C TYR A 418 1.53 31.36 -5.22
N ASN A 419 1.48 32.53 -5.87
CA ASN A 419 2.61 33.48 -5.91
C ASN A 419 2.29 34.72 -5.08
#